data_3ba33efca3231a721e0cb95e2b4d7650
#
_entry.id   3ba33efca3231a721e0cb95e2b4d7650
#
_cell.length_a   1.000
_cell.length_b   1.000
_cell.length_c   1.000
_cell.angle_alpha   90.00
_cell.angle_beta   90.00
_cell.angle_gamma   90.00
#
_symmetry.space_group_name_H-M   'P 1'
#
loop_
_entity.id
_entity.type
_entity.pdbx_description
1 polymer ?
#
loop_
_entity_poly.entity_id
_entity_poly.type
_entity_poly.pdbx_seq_one_letter_code
_entity_poly.pdbx_strand_id
1 'polypeptide(L)'
;TAYLVFGALRDKKLTLEQPIAVSQRAWEERKGDPSLMFIDTTMRPTTDELLHGMIVQSGNDATVALAEAVGGSLENFVGMMNRQAQAWGLKNSAFTNATGMTQPGHRASARDVATIAAAVIRDFPQYYRYYSVKEYTYNKIRQDNRNLLLRRDPTVDGMKTGYTEAAGYCLVTSAARDYPNLGPGNKRRLLSVVLGTASREARANESQK
;
A
#
# COMPACT_ATOMS: atom_id res chain seq x y z
N THR A 1 1.61 -4.00 5.16
CA THR A 1 2.78 -4.48 4.38
C THR A 1 3.82 -3.38 4.25
N ALA A 2 3.55 -2.26 3.56
CA ALA A 2 4.52 -1.18 3.34
C ALA A 2 5.20 -0.68 4.62
N TYR A 3 4.47 -0.51 5.72
CA TYR A 3 5.03 -0.07 6.99
C TYR A 3 6.16 -0.98 7.48
N LEU A 4 5.99 -2.30 7.41
CA LEU A 4 7.02 -3.26 7.82
C LEU A 4 8.22 -3.27 6.87
N VAL A 5 7.99 -3.11 5.56
CA VAL A 5 9.07 -2.98 4.56
C VAL A 5 9.87 -1.70 4.81
N PHE A 6 9.20 -0.57 5.05
CA PHE A 6 9.87 0.68 5.40
C PHE A 6 10.64 0.60 6.72
N GLY A 7 10.10 -0.16 7.68
CA GLY A 7 10.82 -0.48 8.92
C GLY A 7 12.11 -1.25 8.67
N ALA A 8 12.06 -2.26 7.79
CA ALA A 8 13.26 -3.04 7.42
C ALA A 8 14.32 -2.19 6.70
N LEU A 9 13.89 -1.24 5.85
CA LEU A 9 14.79 -0.26 5.22
C LEU A 9 15.42 0.69 6.25
N ARG A 10 14.62 1.25 7.17
CA ARG A 10 15.12 2.10 8.25
C ARG A 10 16.15 1.36 9.11
N ASP A 11 15.87 0.11 9.43
CA ASP A 11 16.71 -0.75 10.28
C ASP A 11 17.87 -1.39 9.51
N LYS A 12 18.07 -1.00 8.23
CA LYS A 12 19.13 -1.50 7.33
C LYS A 12 19.15 -3.02 7.13
N LYS A 13 17.99 -3.66 7.31
CA LYS A 13 17.79 -5.09 6.98
C LYS A 13 17.56 -5.32 5.50
N LEU A 14 17.14 -4.27 4.79
CA LEU A 14 17.06 -4.16 3.34
C LEU A 14 17.70 -2.85 2.89
N THR A 15 18.12 -2.79 1.62
CA THR A 15 18.42 -1.53 0.93
C THR A 15 17.53 -1.38 -0.31
N LEU A 16 17.37 -0.16 -0.81
CA LEU A 16 16.52 0.09 -1.99
C LEU A 16 17.07 -0.60 -3.25
N GLU A 17 18.38 -0.66 -3.37
CA GLU A 17 19.11 -1.23 -4.52
C GLU A 17 19.25 -2.75 -4.43
N GLN A 18 18.89 -3.36 -3.30
CA GLN A 18 19.04 -4.80 -3.10
C GLN A 18 18.12 -5.57 -4.06
N PRO A 19 18.70 -6.46 -4.91
CA PRO A 19 17.91 -7.33 -5.76
C PRO A 19 17.22 -8.41 -4.91
N ILE A 20 15.94 -8.64 -5.18
CA ILE A 20 15.10 -9.61 -4.47
C ILE A 20 14.78 -10.78 -5.41
N ALA A 21 14.99 -11.99 -4.92
CA ALA A 21 14.56 -13.19 -5.65
C ALA A 21 13.03 -13.29 -5.63
N VAL A 22 12.46 -13.54 -6.80
CA VAL A 22 11.02 -13.80 -6.93
C VAL A 22 10.78 -15.29 -6.70
N SER A 23 10.06 -15.64 -5.65
CA SER A 23 9.72 -17.02 -5.33
C SER A 23 8.64 -17.57 -6.28
N GLN A 24 8.53 -18.90 -6.34
CA GLN A 24 7.42 -19.56 -7.02
C GLN A 24 6.06 -19.07 -6.47
N ARG A 25 5.96 -18.83 -5.16
CA ARG A 25 4.74 -18.34 -4.52
C ARG A 25 4.37 -16.92 -4.97
N ALA A 26 5.35 -16.01 -5.02
CA ALA A 26 5.13 -14.65 -5.54
C ALA A 26 4.67 -14.68 -7.00
N TRP A 27 5.28 -15.55 -7.82
CA TRP A 27 4.89 -15.74 -9.21
C TRP A 27 3.47 -16.34 -9.36
N GLU A 28 3.03 -17.19 -8.45
CA GLU A 28 1.70 -17.81 -8.46
C GLU A 28 0.55 -16.85 -8.11
N GLU A 29 0.85 -15.67 -7.57
CA GLU A 29 -0.14 -14.62 -7.34
C GLU A 29 -0.83 -14.13 -8.63
N ARG A 30 -0.38 -14.55 -9.80
CA ARG A 30 -1.03 -14.29 -11.11
C ARG A 30 -2.32 -15.07 -11.36
N LYS A 31 -2.64 -16.04 -10.51
CA LYS A 31 -3.85 -16.85 -10.67
C LYS A 31 -5.09 -16.05 -10.26
N GLY A 32 -6.15 -16.06 -11.08
CA GLY A 32 -7.44 -15.46 -10.76
C GLY A 32 -7.60 -13.96 -11.06
N ASP A 33 -6.89 -13.45 -12.07
CA ASP A 33 -6.96 -12.04 -12.53
C ASP A 33 -6.62 -10.98 -11.47
N PRO A 34 -5.52 -11.13 -10.73
CA PRO A 34 -5.08 -10.17 -9.74
C PRO A 34 -4.39 -8.96 -10.39
N SER A 35 -4.14 -7.93 -9.56
CA SER A 35 -3.22 -6.87 -9.91
C SER A 35 -1.77 -7.35 -9.82
N LEU A 36 -0.97 -7.13 -10.86
CA LEU A 36 0.41 -7.62 -10.95
C LEU A 36 1.39 -6.51 -11.37
N MET A 37 2.63 -6.64 -10.94
CA MET A 37 3.79 -5.97 -11.49
C MET A 37 4.36 -6.71 -12.70
N PHE A 38 3.94 -7.97 -12.91
CA PHE A 38 4.38 -8.88 -13.97
C PHE A 38 5.84 -9.34 -13.83
N ILE A 39 6.22 -9.72 -12.61
CA ILE A 39 7.51 -10.36 -12.34
C ILE A 39 7.41 -11.89 -12.41
N ASP A 40 8.55 -12.54 -12.66
CA ASP A 40 8.68 -14.01 -12.70
C ASP A 40 9.93 -14.50 -11.93
N THR A 41 10.04 -15.80 -11.78
CA THR A 41 11.10 -16.44 -10.97
C THR A 41 12.53 -16.25 -11.51
N THR A 42 12.68 -15.84 -12.76
CA THR A 42 13.99 -15.54 -13.37
C THR A 42 14.44 -14.10 -13.10
N MET A 43 13.51 -13.23 -12.75
CA MET A 43 13.78 -11.82 -12.49
C MET A 43 14.36 -11.57 -11.10
N ARG A 44 15.05 -10.45 -10.97
CA ARG A 44 15.63 -9.98 -9.70
C ARG A 44 15.37 -8.48 -9.55
N PRO A 45 14.09 -8.07 -9.42
CA PRO A 45 13.78 -6.66 -9.20
C PRO A 45 14.41 -6.18 -7.90
N THR A 46 14.77 -4.90 -7.86
CA THR A 46 15.26 -4.26 -6.65
C THR A 46 14.10 -4.02 -5.67
N THR A 47 14.44 -3.78 -4.41
CA THR A 47 13.45 -3.40 -3.38
C THR A 47 12.68 -2.13 -3.80
N ASP A 48 13.36 -1.14 -4.41
CA ASP A 48 12.75 0.08 -4.93
C ASP A 48 11.71 -0.21 -6.03
N GLU A 49 12.07 -1.04 -7.00
CA GLU A 49 11.14 -1.47 -8.07
C GLU A 49 9.92 -2.21 -7.52
N LEU A 50 10.13 -3.11 -6.55
CA LEU A 50 9.03 -3.83 -5.90
C LEU A 50 8.11 -2.90 -5.10
N LEU A 51 8.66 -1.87 -4.43
CA LEU A 51 7.86 -0.85 -3.74
C LEU A 51 6.98 -0.08 -4.72
N HIS A 52 7.51 0.31 -5.88
CA HIS A 52 6.70 0.92 -6.95
C HIS A 52 5.62 -0.05 -7.44
N GLY A 53 5.98 -1.31 -7.71
CA GLY A 53 5.02 -2.34 -8.12
C GLY A 53 3.89 -2.55 -7.11
N MET A 54 4.22 -2.68 -5.83
CA MET A 54 3.25 -2.87 -4.76
C MET A 54 2.34 -1.65 -4.57
N ILE A 55 2.89 -0.44 -4.58
CA ILE A 55 2.14 0.78 -4.22
C ILE A 55 1.39 1.34 -5.41
N VAL A 56 2.05 1.53 -6.56
CA VAL A 56 1.46 2.17 -7.75
C VAL A 56 0.53 1.22 -8.49
N GLN A 57 1.02 0.04 -8.80
CA GLN A 57 0.30 -0.98 -9.59
C GLN A 57 -0.59 -1.87 -8.73
N SER A 58 -0.41 -1.83 -7.41
CA SER A 58 -1.07 -2.76 -6.47
C SER A 58 -0.70 -4.22 -6.75
N GLY A 59 0.55 -4.49 -7.20
CA GLY A 59 1.03 -5.81 -7.59
C GLY A 59 1.08 -6.77 -6.42
N ASN A 60 0.30 -7.87 -6.50
CA ASN A 60 0.30 -8.91 -5.48
C ASN A 60 1.63 -9.68 -5.49
N ASP A 61 2.17 -9.96 -6.67
CA ASP A 61 3.47 -10.58 -6.90
C ASP A 61 4.60 -9.79 -6.22
N ALA A 62 4.67 -8.48 -6.43
CA ALA A 62 5.62 -7.60 -5.77
C ALA A 62 5.41 -7.56 -4.25
N THR A 63 4.15 -7.58 -3.81
CA THR A 63 3.79 -7.58 -2.38
C THR A 63 4.28 -8.84 -1.67
N VAL A 64 4.09 -10.00 -2.28
CA VAL A 64 4.55 -11.30 -1.72
C VAL A 64 6.08 -11.36 -1.72
N ALA A 65 6.74 -10.95 -2.80
CA ALA A 65 8.21 -10.91 -2.85
C ALA A 65 8.82 -10.04 -1.75
N LEU A 66 8.26 -8.85 -1.50
CA LEU A 66 8.68 -7.97 -0.39
C LEU A 66 8.39 -8.59 0.98
N ALA A 67 7.22 -9.21 1.14
CA ALA A 67 6.84 -9.85 2.40
C ALA A 67 7.80 -10.99 2.76
N GLU A 68 8.17 -11.83 1.80
CA GLU A 68 9.14 -12.91 1.98
C GLU A 68 10.55 -12.37 2.25
N ALA A 69 10.97 -11.31 1.56
CA ALA A 69 12.28 -10.70 1.78
C ALA A 69 12.44 -10.13 3.21
N VAL A 70 11.36 -9.59 3.80
CA VAL A 70 11.36 -9.04 5.15
C VAL A 70 11.12 -10.11 6.21
N GLY A 71 10.17 -11.02 5.95
CA GLY A 71 9.72 -12.00 6.93
C GLY A 71 10.46 -13.33 6.87
N GLY A 72 11.21 -13.60 5.81
CA GLY A 72 11.78 -14.91 5.52
C GLY A 72 10.73 -15.90 4.95
N SER A 73 9.45 -15.72 5.31
CA SER A 73 8.30 -16.40 4.73
C SER A 73 7.06 -15.50 4.81
N LEU A 74 6.07 -15.78 3.97
CA LEU A 74 4.81 -15.02 3.99
C LEU A 74 4.05 -15.20 5.31
N GLU A 75 4.05 -16.40 5.88
CA GLU A 75 3.40 -16.72 7.15
C GLU A 75 4.03 -15.93 8.31
N ASN A 76 5.35 -15.90 8.36
CA ASN A 76 6.07 -15.12 9.38
C ASN A 76 5.80 -13.62 9.21
N PHE A 77 5.78 -13.12 7.96
CA PHE A 77 5.45 -11.72 7.68
C PHE A 77 4.03 -11.36 8.12
N VAL A 78 3.04 -12.21 7.86
CA VAL A 78 1.66 -12.04 8.36
C VAL A 78 1.62 -12.02 9.89
N GLY A 79 2.41 -12.88 10.53
CA GLY A 79 2.62 -12.83 11.99
C GLY A 79 3.17 -11.47 12.44
N MET A 80 4.14 -10.90 11.71
CA MET A 80 4.67 -9.54 11.99
C MET A 80 3.58 -8.47 11.82
N MET A 81 2.73 -8.55 10.77
CA MET A 81 1.61 -7.63 10.57
C MET A 81 0.65 -7.63 11.76
N ASN A 82 0.27 -8.80 12.26
CA ASN A 82 -0.66 -8.92 13.39
C ASN A 82 -0.01 -8.46 14.70
N ARG A 83 1.26 -8.74 14.94
CA ARG A 83 1.98 -8.18 16.11
C ARG A 83 2.02 -6.65 16.07
N GLN A 84 2.27 -6.06 14.89
CA GLN A 84 2.27 -4.61 14.73
C GLN A 84 0.86 -4.03 14.95
N ALA A 85 -0.18 -4.68 14.42
CA ALA A 85 -1.57 -4.29 14.66
C ALA A 85 -1.92 -4.30 16.16
N GLN A 86 -1.50 -5.34 16.87
CA GLN A 86 -1.68 -5.45 18.32
C GLN A 86 -0.93 -4.33 19.05
N ALA A 87 0.32 -4.05 18.69
CA ALA A 87 1.11 -2.96 19.29
C ALA A 87 0.46 -1.58 19.11
N TRP A 88 -0.30 -1.38 18.03
CA TRP A 88 -1.09 -0.16 17.80
C TRP A 88 -2.48 -0.20 18.41
N GLY A 89 -2.88 -1.30 19.07
CA GLY A 89 -4.21 -1.46 19.65
C GLY A 89 -5.34 -1.56 18.61
N LEU A 90 -5.06 -2.08 17.42
CA LEU A 90 -6.05 -2.25 16.35
C LEU A 90 -6.98 -3.43 16.69
N LYS A 91 -8.11 -3.11 17.35
CA LYS A 91 -9.03 -4.14 17.89
C LYS A 91 -9.93 -4.77 16.82
N ASN A 92 -10.15 -4.07 15.70
CA ASN A 92 -11.08 -4.49 14.65
C ASN A 92 -10.40 -4.92 13.36
N SER A 93 -9.11 -5.26 13.43
CA SER A 93 -8.32 -5.70 12.29
C SER A 93 -7.60 -7.01 12.59
N ALA A 94 -7.57 -7.87 11.58
CA ALA A 94 -6.78 -9.11 11.57
C ALA A 94 -6.31 -9.38 10.16
N PHE A 95 -5.04 -9.74 10.00
CA PHE A 95 -4.42 -9.98 8.71
C PHE A 95 -4.14 -11.47 8.54
N THR A 96 -4.55 -12.04 7.41
CA THR A 96 -4.29 -13.44 7.03
C THR A 96 -3.40 -13.56 5.80
N ASN A 97 -3.18 -12.44 5.10
CA ASN A 97 -2.24 -12.34 3.97
C ASN A 97 -1.63 -10.94 3.89
N ALA A 98 -0.62 -10.76 3.03
CA ALA A 98 0.07 -9.49 2.83
C ALA A 98 -0.56 -8.61 1.74
N THR A 99 -1.36 -9.20 0.84
CA THR A 99 -1.87 -8.55 -0.37
C THR A 99 -3.20 -7.84 -0.17
N GLY A 100 -3.98 -8.24 0.84
CA GLY A 100 -5.33 -7.71 1.08
C GLY A 100 -6.42 -8.47 0.30
N MET A 101 -6.09 -9.59 -0.32
CA MET A 101 -7.08 -10.45 -0.98
C MET A 101 -8.04 -11.06 0.04
N THR A 102 -9.28 -11.28 -0.37
CA THR A 102 -10.32 -11.85 0.49
C THR A 102 -9.93 -13.25 0.96
N GLN A 103 -9.87 -13.42 2.28
CA GLN A 103 -9.66 -14.69 2.95
C GLN A 103 -10.45 -14.72 4.26
N PRO A 104 -10.85 -15.90 4.74
CA PRO A 104 -11.52 -16.03 6.03
C PRO A 104 -10.71 -15.34 7.15
N GLY A 105 -11.36 -14.50 7.92
CA GLY A 105 -10.73 -13.75 9.03
C GLY A 105 -9.94 -12.50 8.63
N HIS A 106 -9.67 -12.25 7.33
CA HIS A 106 -8.99 -11.02 6.87
C HIS A 106 -9.95 -9.84 6.94
N ARG A 107 -9.69 -8.89 7.83
CA ARG A 107 -10.55 -7.72 8.03
C ARG A 107 -9.80 -6.52 8.58
N ALA A 108 -10.33 -5.33 8.32
CA ALA A 108 -9.88 -4.09 8.94
C ALA A 108 -11.04 -3.09 9.01
N SER A 109 -11.09 -2.30 10.08
CA SER A 109 -12.01 -1.17 10.18
C SER A 109 -11.41 0.09 9.54
N ALA A 110 -12.25 1.03 9.09
CA ALA A 110 -11.80 2.31 8.56
C ALA A 110 -10.92 3.07 9.56
N ARG A 111 -11.25 3.03 10.86
CA ARG A 111 -10.48 3.66 11.94
C ARG A 111 -9.08 3.04 12.05
N ASP A 112 -8.99 1.71 12.04
CA ASP A 112 -7.70 1.02 12.14
C ASP A 112 -6.84 1.30 10.90
N VAL A 113 -7.44 1.32 9.71
CA VAL A 113 -6.75 1.69 8.46
C VAL A 113 -6.24 3.13 8.52
N ALA A 114 -7.02 4.08 9.06
CA ALA A 114 -6.56 5.46 9.28
C ALA A 114 -5.37 5.53 10.23
N THR A 115 -5.38 4.72 11.30
CA THR A 115 -4.25 4.62 12.24
C THR A 115 -2.99 4.11 11.53
N ILE A 116 -3.10 3.07 10.71
CA ILE A 116 -1.98 2.54 9.91
C ILE A 116 -1.46 3.63 8.94
N ALA A 117 -2.36 4.32 8.24
CA ALA A 117 -1.99 5.38 7.30
C ALA A 117 -1.25 6.54 7.98
N ALA A 118 -1.75 6.99 9.13
CA ALA A 118 -1.10 8.02 9.93
C ALA A 118 0.29 7.58 10.40
N ALA A 119 0.45 6.32 10.82
CA ALA A 119 1.74 5.77 11.23
C ALA A 119 2.75 5.75 10.05
N VAL A 120 2.33 5.35 8.84
CA VAL A 120 3.20 5.38 7.65
C VAL A 120 3.70 6.80 7.36
N ILE A 121 2.81 7.79 7.40
CA ILE A 121 3.16 9.19 7.13
C ILE A 121 4.11 9.75 8.19
N ARG A 122 3.82 9.48 9.47
CA ARG A 122 4.60 9.98 10.61
C ARG A 122 5.99 9.37 10.68
N ASP A 123 6.07 8.04 10.55
CA ASP A 123 7.28 7.29 10.87
C ASP A 123 8.21 7.13 9.66
N PHE A 124 7.68 7.28 8.44
CA PHE A 124 8.41 7.06 7.19
C PHE A 124 8.16 8.15 6.14
N PRO A 125 8.30 9.46 6.49
CA PRO A 125 8.06 10.55 5.55
C PRO A 125 8.96 10.48 4.30
N GLN A 126 10.18 9.94 4.43
CA GLN A 126 11.13 9.76 3.31
C GLN A 126 10.66 8.74 2.28
N TYR A 127 9.89 7.73 2.69
CA TYR A 127 9.33 6.71 1.81
C TYR A 127 7.90 7.01 1.39
N TYR A 128 7.25 7.98 2.04
CA TYR A 128 5.87 8.34 1.72
C TYR A 128 5.69 8.80 0.27
N ARG A 129 6.74 9.32 -0.36
CA ARG A 129 6.75 9.75 -1.78
C ARG A 129 6.27 8.69 -2.77
N TYR A 130 6.42 7.39 -2.48
CA TYR A 130 5.93 6.31 -3.35
C TYR A 130 4.43 6.38 -3.61
N TYR A 131 3.66 6.90 -2.64
CA TYR A 131 2.20 7.00 -2.75
C TYR A 131 1.72 8.11 -3.68
N SER A 132 2.55 9.09 -3.98
CA SER A 132 2.25 10.20 -4.90
C SER A 132 2.62 9.89 -6.35
N VAL A 133 3.27 8.77 -6.62
CA VAL A 133 3.66 8.35 -7.98
C VAL A 133 2.42 8.03 -8.79
N LYS A 134 2.24 8.75 -9.91
CA LYS A 134 1.04 8.67 -10.76
C LYS A 134 1.04 7.50 -11.73
N GLU A 135 2.23 7.05 -12.13
CA GLU A 135 2.44 5.93 -13.05
C GLU A 135 3.82 5.33 -12.83
N TYR A 136 3.98 4.07 -13.17
CA TYR A 136 5.26 3.39 -13.13
C TYR A 136 5.40 2.42 -14.30
N THR A 137 6.58 2.36 -14.87
CA THR A 137 6.90 1.42 -15.96
C THR A 137 7.94 0.43 -15.46
N TYR A 138 7.58 -0.84 -15.48
CA TYR A 138 8.51 -1.94 -15.21
C TYR A 138 8.54 -2.89 -16.42
N ASN A 139 9.72 -3.31 -16.83
CA ASN A 139 9.91 -4.23 -17.95
C ASN A 139 9.06 -3.84 -19.20
N LYS A 140 9.08 -2.55 -19.57
CA LYS A 140 8.32 -1.95 -20.69
C LYS A 140 6.78 -1.97 -20.51
N ILE A 141 6.28 -2.42 -19.37
CA ILE A 141 4.85 -2.40 -19.05
C ILE A 141 4.55 -1.18 -18.20
N ARG A 142 3.87 -0.19 -18.79
CA ARG A 142 3.42 1.00 -18.07
C ARG A 142 2.07 0.75 -17.42
N GLN A 143 1.95 1.13 -16.16
CA GLN A 143 0.71 1.04 -15.39
C GLN A 143 0.46 2.33 -14.60
N ASP A 144 -0.79 2.78 -14.59
CA ASP A 144 -1.20 3.96 -13.85
C ASP A 144 -1.53 3.63 -12.38
N ASN A 145 -1.28 4.60 -11.50
CA ASN A 145 -1.82 4.55 -10.15
C ASN A 145 -3.35 4.67 -10.21
N ARG A 146 -4.04 3.76 -9.53
CA ARG A 146 -5.50 3.68 -9.52
C ARG A 146 -6.18 4.70 -8.61
N ASN A 147 -5.41 5.52 -7.88
CA ASN A 147 -5.93 6.63 -7.11
C ASN A 147 -6.20 7.83 -8.04
N LEU A 148 -7.46 7.99 -8.45
CA LEU A 148 -7.87 9.07 -9.36
C LEU A 148 -7.60 10.46 -8.78
N LEU A 149 -7.58 10.61 -7.46
CA LEU A 149 -7.41 11.90 -6.81
C LEU A 149 -6.01 12.47 -6.98
N LEU A 150 -4.99 11.65 -7.21
CA LEU A 150 -3.64 12.14 -7.53
C LEU A 150 -3.58 13.00 -8.81
N ARG A 151 -4.57 12.84 -9.71
CA ARG A 151 -4.68 13.63 -10.94
C ARG A 151 -5.74 14.71 -10.85
N ARG A 152 -6.72 14.58 -9.95
CA ARG A 152 -7.85 15.51 -9.81
C ARG A 152 -7.59 16.65 -8.83
N ASP A 153 -6.84 16.39 -7.77
CA ASP A 153 -6.61 17.33 -6.68
C ASP A 153 -5.11 17.44 -6.40
N PRO A 154 -4.47 18.60 -6.69
CA PRO A 154 -3.03 18.79 -6.51
C PRO A 154 -2.59 18.78 -5.05
N THR A 155 -3.51 18.86 -4.08
CA THR A 155 -3.22 18.75 -2.66
C THR A 155 -3.13 17.30 -2.17
N VAL A 156 -3.63 16.34 -2.98
CA VAL A 156 -3.58 14.90 -2.67
C VAL A 156 -2.22 14.32 -3.04
N ASP A 157 -1.57 13.69 -2.06
CA ASP A 157 -0.24 13.08 -2.18
C ASP A 157 -0.19 11.57 -1.85
N GLY A 158 -1.35 10.94 -1.72
CA GLY A 158 -1.49 9.52 -1.41
C GLY A 158 -2.95 9.10 -1.24
N MET A 159 -3.26 7.90 -0.86
CA MET A 159 -2.36 6.80 -0.53
C MET A 159 -2.65 5.57 -1.39
N LYS A 160 -3.61 4.75 -0.96
CA LYS A 160 -3.78 3.40 -1.54
C LYS A 160 -5.23 3.07 -1.83
N THR A 161 -5.45 2.51 -3.01
CA THR A 161 -6.72 1.92 -3.41
C THR A 161 -6.76 0.43 -3.05
N GLY A 162 -7.96 -0.10 -2.85
CA GLY A 162 -8.21 -1.53 -2.73
C GLY A 162 -9.49 -1.90 -3.47
N TYR A 163 -9.57 -3.15 -3.91
CA TYR A 163 -10.78 -3.76 -4.43
C TYR A 163 -10.71 -5.28 -4.31
N THR A 164 -11.75 -5.86 -3.80
CA THR A 164 -12.13 -7.25 -4.01
C THR A 164 -13.65 -7.29 -4.16
N GLU A 165 -14.19 -8.34 -4.73
CA GLU A 165 -15.64 -8.48 -4.89
C GLU A 165 -16.37 -8.35 -3.54
N ALA A 166 -15.82 -8.98 -2.49
CA ALA A 166 -16.39 -8.95 -1.16
C ALA A 166 -16.26 -7.59 -0.44
N ALA A 167 -15.16 -6.84 -0.70
CA ALA A 167 -14.89 -5.57 0.00
C ALA A 167 -15.44 -4.34 -0.75
N GLY A 168 -15.79 -4.47 -2.03
CA GLY A 168 -16.11 -3.32 -2.87
C GLY A 168 -14.88 -2.42 -3.13
N TYR A 169 -15.11 -1.23 -3.65
CA TYR A 169 -14.04 -0.26 -3.94
C TYR A 169 -13.69 0.55 -2.69
N CYS A 170 -12.42 0.50 -2.32
CA CYS A 170 -11.88 1.14 -1.13
C CYS A 170 -10.78 2.14 -1.50
N LEU A 171 -10.65 3.21 -0.71
CA LEU A 171 -9.59 4.22 -0.89
C LEU A 171 -9.18 4.80 0.45
N VAL A 172 -7.88 4.83 0.68
CA VAL A 172 -7.25 5.69 1.69
C VAL A 172 -6.66 6.88 0.94
N THR A 173 -7.05 8.09 1.31
CA THR A 173 -6.54 9.33 0.70
C THR A 173 -5.86 10.18 1.75
N SER A 174 -4.76 10.82 1.37
CA SER A 174 -4.09 11.86 2.15
C SER A 174 -3.96 13.12 1.31
N ALA A 175 -4.22 14.26 1.91
CA ALA A 175 -4.05 15.59 1.32
C ALA A 175 -3.38 16.53 2.31
N ALA A 176 -2.50 17.42 1.80
CA ALA A 176 -1.89 18.49 2.58
C ALA A 176 -2.43 19.82 2.07
N ARG A 177 -3.33 20.46 2.83
CA ARG A 177 -4.03 21.70 2.44
C ARG A 177 -3.63 22.85 3.32
N ASP A 178 -3.54 24.05 2.72
CA ASP A 178 -3.39 25.28 3.48
C ASP A 178 -4.61 25.48 4.40
N TYR A 179 -4.33 25.84 5.64
CA TYR A 179 -5.38 26.04 6.62
C TYR A 179 -5.32 27.50 7.10
N PRO A 180 -6.34 28.33 6.81
CA PRO A 180 -6.30 29.78 7.04
C PRO A 180 -5.90 30.18 8.46
N ASN A 181 -6.32 29.40 9.46
CA ASN A 181 -6.08 29.68 10.86
C ASN A 181 -4.70 29.27 11.37
N LEU A 182 -3.85 28.64 10.53
CA LEU A 182 -2.47 28.24 10.89
C LEU A 182 -1.43 29.25 10.39
N GLY A 183 -1.84 30.30 9.68
CA GLY A 183 -0.97 31.28 9.04
C GLY A 183 -0.43 30.82 7.67
N PRO A 184 0.18 31.75 6.90
CA PRO A 184 0.66 31.48 5.55
C PRO A 184 1.70 30.34 5.52
N GLY A 185 1.55 29.43 4.56
CA GLY A 185 2.48 28.31 4.35
C GLY A 185 2.33 27.13 5.31
N ASN A 186 1.47 27.24 6.34
CA ASN A 186 1.18 26.12 7.23
C ASN A 186 0.08 25.24 6.66
N LYS A 187 0.39 23.97 6.46
CA LYS A 187 -0.52 22.98 5.90
C LYS A 187 -1.07 22.05 6.96
N ARG A 188 -2.35 21.74 6.86
CA ARG A 188 -2.97 20.67 7.62
C ARG A 188 -3.05 19.42 6.76
N ARG A 189 -2.60 18.30 7.31
CA ARG A 189 -2.77 16.99 6.67
C ARG A 189 -4.13 16.41 7.05
N LEU A 190 -4.85 15.95 6.03
CA LEU A 190 -6.13 15.27 6.16
C LEU A 190 -5.97 13.83 5.69
N LEU A 191 -6.66 12.90 6.35
CA LEU A 191 -6.78 11.51 5.96
C LEU A 191 -8.25 11.17 5.81
N SER A 192 -8.61 10.55 4.69
CA SER A 192 -9.92 9.97 4.43
C SER A 192 -9.79 8.47 4.19
N VAL A 193 -10.67 7.68 4.79
CA VAL A 193 -10.76 6.23 4.57
C VAL A 193 -12.19 5.91 4.16
N VAL A 194 -12.34 5.50 2.92
CA VAL A 194 -13.63 5.12 2.32
C VAL A 194 -13.58 3.66 1.95
N LEU A 195 -14.54 2.88 2.43
CA LEU A 195 -14.62 1.44 2.23
C LEU A 195 -15.97 1.07 1.61
N GLY A 196 -15.98 0.02 0.76
CA GLY A 196 -17.21 -0.62 0.31
C GLY A 196 -18.05 0.17 -0.69
N THR A 197 -17.46 1.07 -1.48
CA THR A 197 -18.22 1.81 -2.50
C THR A 197 -18.45 0.98 -3.77
N ALA A 198 -19.42 1.42 -4.58
CA ALA A 198 -19.86 0.68 -5.77
C ALA A 198 -18.92 0.82 -6.98
N SER A 199 -18.05 1.84 -7.02
CA SER A 199 -17.18 2.08 -8.19
C SER A 199 -15.87 2.81 -7.84
N ARG A 200 -14.96 2.86 -8.82
CA ARG A 200 -13.71 3.63 -8.73
C ARG A 200 -13.99 5.12 -8.55
N GLU A 201 -14.98 5.63 -9.26
CA GLU A 201 -15.42 7.03 -9.18
C GLU A 201 -16.06 7.32 -7.83
N ALA A 202 -16.94 6.43 -7.36
CA ALA A 202 -17.63 6.60 -6.08
C ALA A 202 -16.63 6.73 -4.92
N ARG A 203 -15.63 5.83 -4.79
CA ARG A 203 -14.62 5.96 -3.72
C ARG A 203 -13.82 7.25 -3.79
N ALA A 204 -13.52 7.75 -5.01
CA ALA A 204 -12.82 9.02 -5.19
C ALA A 204 -13.71 10.21 -4.79
N ASN A 205 -14.96 10.24 -5.24
CA ASN A 205 -15.92 11.30 -4.94
C ASN A 205 -16.23 11.37 -3.43
N GLU A 206 -16.45 10.22 -2.78
CA GLU A 206 -16.68 10.19 -1.33
C GLU A 206 -15.46 10.65 -0.52
N SER A 207 -14.23 10.36 -1.00
CA SER A 207 -13.00 10.83 -0.34
C SER A 207 -12.74 12.33 -0.49
N GLN A 208 -13.38 13.01 -1.47
CA GLN A 208 -13.25 14.47 -1.68
C GLN A 208 -14.20 15.31 -0.85
N LYS A 209 -15.28 14.74 -0.35
CA LYS A 209 -16.24 15.42 0.54
C LYS A 209 -15.61 15.76 1.89
#